data_5a7597484e253bc83eeabce5965cd2a5
#
_entry.id   5a7597484e253bc83eeabce5965cd2a5
#
_cell.length_a   1.000
_cell.length_b   1.000
_cell.length_c   1.000
_cell.angle_alpha   90.00
_cell.angle_beta   90.00
_cell.angle_gamma   90.00
#
_symmetry.space_group_name_H-M   'P 1'
#
loop_
_entity.id
_entity.type
_entity.pdbx_description
1 polymer ?
#
loop_
_entity_poly.entity_id
_entity_poly.type
_entity_poly.pdbx_seq_one_letter_code
_entity_poly.pdbx_strand_id
1 'polypeptide(L)'
;MKTYHIFTLLTIFLFTGCLKEEKMSIGARIKVNMPEGFESTSPEGIDVKLYSTTSGLTYSSKCDASGIASFNVEYGFYEAVAQHREKGDNTIDIFNGRMERIALTENSKDQETYTIDLTHAKLQQLIIKEIYYGSCKKDDGTNYAAGKDSYISIYNNSDEVAYLDSLCVGCANPVTSGTPSNFTNPDGSLWDRIPIFMMAWQFPGNGQDYPL
;
A
#
# COMPACT_ATOMS: atom_id res chain seq x y z
N MET A 1 -13.19 28.39 -72.40
CA MET A 1 -12.71 27.03 -72.00
C MET A 1 -11.58 27.09 -70.97
N LYS A 2 -11.72 27.71 -69.80
CA LYS A 2 -10.66 27.78 -68.77
C LYS A 2 -11.16 27.61 -67.34
N THR A 3 -12.39 27.22 -67.09
CA THR A 3 -13.02 27.17 -65.74
C THR A 3 -13.21 25.77 -65.20
N TYR A 4 -12.96 24.73 -65.97
CA TYR A 4 -13.25 23.33 -65.52
C TYR A 4 -12.05 22.67 -64.82
N HIS A 5 -10.81 23.18 -64.97
CA HIS A 5 -9.64 22.57 -64.36
C HIS A 5 -9.40 22.96 -62.89
N ILE A 6 -10.03 24.04 -62.41
CA ILE A 6 -9.89 24.46 -61.00
C ILE A 6 -10.81 23.64 -60.09
N PHE A 7 -11.94 23.15 -60.61
CA PHE A 7 -12.86 22.35 -59.81
C PHE A 7 -12.38 20.93 -59.55
N THR A 8 -11.57 20.36 -60.46
CA THR A 8 -11.03 18.99 -60.32
C THR A 8 -9.88 18.93 -59.34
N LEU A 9 -9.16 20.02 -59.10
CA LEU A 9 -8.03 20.07 -58.13
C LEU A 9 -8.55 20.22 -56.68
N LEU A 10 -9.72 20.80 -56.48
CA LEU A 10 -10.30 21.03 -55.14
C LEU A 10 -10.95 19.77 -54.55
N THR A 11 -11.31 18.82 -55.41
CA THR A 11 -11.95 17.57 -54.96
C THR A 11 -10.97 16.51 -54.44
N ILE A 12 -9.70 16.63 -54.73
CA ILE A 12 -8.67 15.67 -54.31
C ILE A 12 -8.21 15.89 -52.84
N PHE A 13 -8.43 17.11 -52.30
CA PHE A 13 -8.03 17.44 -50.92
C PHE A 13 -9.02 17.01 -49.84
N LEU A 14 -10.18 16.46 -50.17
CA LEU A 14 -11.20 16.09 -49.19
C LEU A 14 -11.14 14.62 -48.76
N PHE A 15 -10.19 13.84 -49.23
CA PHE A 15 -9.97 12.46 -48.82
C PHE A 15 -8.79 12.21 -47.89
N THR A 16 -8.25 13.22 -47.23
CA THR A 16 -7.44 12.99 -46.04
C THR A 16 -8.36 12.66 -44.88
N GLY A 17 -9.07 11.54 -44.99
CA GLY A 17 -9.71 10.91 -43.86
C GLY A 17 -8.61 10.63 -42.82
N CYS A 18 -8.78 11.11 -41.61
CA CYS A 18 -8.01 10.63 -40.47
C CYS A 18 -7.99 9.11 -40.54
N LEU A 19 -6.86 8.53 -40.91
CA LEU A 19 -6.58 7.14 -40.60
C LEU A 19 -6.61 7.06 -39.07
N LYS A 20 -7.72 6.60 -38.53
CA LYS A 20 -7.79 6.18 -37.15
C LYS A 20 -6.76 5.08 -37.05
N GLU A 21 -5.62 5.34 -36.43
CA GLU A 21 -4.72 4.25 -36.05
C GLU A 21 -5.57 3.27 -35.24
N GLU A 22 -5.80 2.10 -35.77
CA GLU A 22 -6.36 1.01 -35.00
C GLU A 22 -5.32 0.69 -33.92
N LYS A 23 -5.55 1.18 -32.72
CA LYS A 23 -4.74 0.83 -31.57
C LYS A 23 -4.88 -0.67 -31.36
N MET A 24 -3.84 -1.40 -31.71
CA MET A 24 -3.83 -2.84 -31.51
C MET A 24 -3.83 -3.15 -30.03
N SER A 25 -4.83 -3.89 -29.58
CA SER A 25 -4.99 -4.34 -28.20
C SER A 25 -4.65 -5.81 -28.07
N ILE A 26 -4.18 -6.19 -26.88
CA ILE A 26 -3.83 -7.56 -26.55
C ILE A 26 -4.41 -7.92 -25.19
N GLY A 27 -4.87 -9.15 -25.05
CA GLY A 27 -5.29 -9.71 -23.77
C GLY A 27 -4.08 -10.04 -22.88
N ALA A 28 -4.16 -9.70 -21.61
CA ALA A 28 -3.20 -10.10 -20.60
C ALA A 28 -3.94 -10.59 -19.35
N ARG A 29 -3.38 -11.57 -18.66
CA ARG A 29 -3.90 -12.13 -17.42
C ARG A 29 -2.87 -11.96 -16.32
N ILE A 30 -3.33 -11.47 -15.18
CA ILE A 30 -2.51 -11.40 -13.97
C ILE A 30 -3.07 -12.38 -12.97
N LYS A 31 -2.32 -13.43 -12.67
CA LYS A 31 -2.64 -14.39 -11.62
C LYS A 31 -2.03 -13.90 -10.31
N VAL A 32 -2.83 -13.90 -9.26
CA VAL A 32 -2.43 -13.53 -7.92
C VAL A 32 -2.38 -14.80 -7.07
N ASN A 33 -1.24 -15.04 -6.43
CA ASN A 33 -1.06 -16.10 -5.46
C ASN A 33 -1.08 -15.52 -4.05
N MET A 34 -1.85 -16.15 -3.16
CA MET A 34 -1.83 -15.82 -1.74
C MET A 34 -0.53 -16.28 -1.09
N PRO A 35 -0.04 -15.57 -0.05
CA PRO A 35 1.19 -15.95 0.65
C PRO A 35 1.01 -17.21 1.49
N GLU A 36 2.13 -17.79 1.92
CA GLU A 36 2.16 -18.95 2.82
C GLU A 36 1.33 -18.68 4.09
N GLY A 37 0.52 -19.64 4.48
CA GLY A 37 -0.41 -19.56 5.61
C GLY A 37 -1.77 -18.94 5.29
N PHE A 38 -1.97 -18.44 4.06
CA PHE A 38 -3.22 -17.83 3.58
C PHE A 38 -3.75 -18.50 2.32
N GLU A 39 -3.32 -19.73 2.02
CA GLU A 39 -3.71 -20.46 0.81
C GLU A 39 -5.22 -20.76 0.75
N SER A 40 -5.88 -20.79 1.92
CA SER A 40 -7.32 -20.99 2.02
C SER A 40 -8.14 -19.69 1.82
N THR A 41 -7.48 -18.54 1.82
CA THR A 41 -8.14 -17.24 1.57
C THR A 41 -8.44 -17.11 0.09
N SER A 42 -9.69 -16.79 -0.23
CA SER A 42 -10.09 -16.61 -1.64
C SER A 42 -9.41 -15.39 -2.24
N PRO A 43 -8.74 -15.53 -3.39
CA PRO A 43 -8.20 -14.37 -4.11
C PRO A 43 -9.29 -13.59 -4.86
N GLU A 44 -10.54 -14.03 -4.85
CA GLU A 44 -11.64 -13.38 -5.54
C GLU A 44 -11.86 -11.95 -5.05
N GLY A 45 -11.99 -11.04 -5.99
CA GLY A 45 -12.25 -9.62 -5.68
C GLY A 45 -11.00 -8.81 -5.37
N ILE A 46 -9.81 -9.41 -5.31
CA ILE A 46 -8.56 -8.66 -5.15
C ILE A 46 -8.41 -7.66 -6.31
N ASP A 47 -8.15 -6.40 -5.97
CA ASP A 47 -7.93 -5.35 -6.95
C ASP A 47 -6.53 -5.48 -7.57
N VAL A 48 -6.48 -5.57 -8.89
CA VAL A 48 -5.24 -5.56 -9.67
C VAL A 48 -5.23 -4.35 -10.58
N LYS A 49 -4.15 -3.59 -10.53
CA LYS A 49 -3.90 -2.44 -11.39
C LYS A 49 -2.75 -2.75 -12.32
N LEU A 50 -2.92 -2.44 -13.58
CA LEU A 50 -1.92 -2.54 -14.62
C LEU A 50 -1.60 -1.13 -15.11
N TYR A 51 -0.41 -0.65 -14.80
CA TYR A 51 0.07 0.67 -15.15
C TYR A 51 0.95 0.62 -16.40
N SER A 52 0.59 1.38 -17.42
CA SER A 52 1.41 1.53 -18.62
C SER A 52 2.54 2.54 -18.39
N THR A 53 3.78 2.07 -18.41
CA THR A 53 4.95 2.95 -18.34
C THR A 53 5.18 3.72 -19.64
N THR A 54 4.52 3.31 -20.74
CA THR A 54 4.61 3.96 -22.05
C THR A 54 3.63 5.11 -22.17
N SER A 55 2.36 4.89 -21.81
CA SER A 55 1.28 5.89 -21.99
C SER A 55 0.88 6.60 -20.69
N GLY A 56 1.32 6.12 -19.53
CA GLY A 56 0.88 6.62 -18.22
C GLY A 56 -0.53 6.20 -17.82
N LEU A 57 -1.22 5.40 -18.63
CA LEU A 57 -2.57 4.94 -18.34
C LEU A 57 -2.57 3.83 -17.29
N THR A 58 -3.61 3.80 -16.47
CA THR A 58 -3.84 2.74 -15.48
C THR A 58 -5.13 2.01 -15.81
N TYR A 59 -5.03 0.70 -15.90
CA TYR A 59 -6.16 -0.22 -16.07
C TYR A 59 -6.40 -0.94 -14.76
N SER A 60 -7.67 -1.21 -14.43
CA SER A 60 -8.03 -1.90 -13.19
C SER A 60 -8.94 -3.08 -13.50
N SER A 61 -8.72 -4.19 -12.83
CA SER A 61 -9.54 -5.40 -12.89
C SER A 61 -9.53 -6.08 -11.53
N LYS A 62 -10.55 -6.90 -11.27
CA LYS A 62 -10.63 -7.71 -10.06
C LYS A 62 -10.32 -9.16 -10.39
N CYS A 63 -9.70 -9.87 -9.45
CA CYS A 63 -9.49 -11.28 -9.57
C CYS A 63 -10.83 -12.04 -9.54
N ASP A 64 -10.92 -13.05 -10.37
CA ASP A 64 -11.97 -14.08 -10.29
C ASP A 64 -11.67 -15.09 -9.15
N ALA A 65 -12.54 -16.08 -8.99
CA ALA A 65 -12.37 -17.14 -7.98
C ALA A 65 -11.07 -17.98 -8.15
N SER A 66 -10.47 -17.94 -9.34
CA SER A 66 -9.18 -18.59 -9.62
C SER A 66 -7.99 -17.69 -9.35
N GLY A 67 -8.22 -16.45 -8.89
CA GLY A 67 -7.20 -15.44 -8.65
C GLY A 67 -6.67 -14.78 -9.92
N ILE A 68 -7.45 -14.75 -11.01
CA ILE A 68 -7.03 -14.20 -12.28
C ILE A 68 -7.77 -12.90 -12.56
N ALA A 69 -7.03 -11.82 -12.74
CA ALA A 69 -7.52 -10.54 -13.27
C ALA A 69 -7.19 -10.46 -14.77
N SER A 70 -8.20 -10.19 -15.59
CA SER A 70 -8.07 -10.12 -17.05
C SER A 70 -8.09 -8.68 -17.54
N PHE A 71 -7.24 -8.38 -18.51
CA PHE A 71 -7.08 -7.08 -19.12
C PHE A 71 -7.11 -7.20 -20.64
N ASN A 72 -7.55 -6.12 -21.29
CA ASN A 72 -7.39 -5.89 -22.71
C ASN A 72 -6.77 -4.49 -22.87
N VAL A 73 -5.53 -4.43 -23.30
CA VAL A 73 -4.70 -3.23 -23.27
C VAL A 73 -3.90 -3.06 -24.55
N GLU A 74 -3.42 -1.88 -24.83
CA GLU A 74 -2.57 -1.59 -25.98
C GLU A 74 -1.19 -2.26 -25.83
N TYR A 75 -0.47 -2.44 -26.91
CA TYR A 75 0.93 -2.85 -26.83
C TYR A 75 1.75 -1.81 -26.06
N GLY A 76 2.66 -2.27 -25.22
CA GLY A 76 3.50 -1.42 -24.39
C GLY A 76 4.19 -2.16 -23.26
N PHE A 77 4.81 -1.36 -22.40
CA PHE A 77 5.44 -1.85 -21.18
C PHE A 77 4.56 -1.51 -19.98
N TYR A 78 4.45 -2.45 -19.06
CA TYR A 78 3.54 -2.38 -17.95
C TYR A 78 4.18 -2.80 -16.63
N GLU A 79 3.60 -2.30 -15.56
CA GLU A 79 3.80 -2.76 -14.20
C GLU A 79 2.44 -3.17 -13.63
N ALA A 80 2.38 -4.29 -12.92
CA ALA A 80 1.17 -4.75 -12.26
C ALA A 80 1.32 -4.66 -10.74
N VAL A 81 0.26 -4.21 -10.08
CA VAL A 81 0.18 -4.15 -8.62
C VAL A 81 -1.12 -4.79 -8.19
N ALA A 82 -1.03 -5.72 -7.25
CA ALA A 82 -2.18 -6.32 -6.60
C ALA A 82 -2.20 -5.91 -5.13
N GLN A 83 -3.36 -5.52 -4.63
CA GLN A 83 -3.56 -5.11 -3.24
C GLN A 83 -4.89 -5.58 -2.72
N HIS A 84 -4.87 -6.11 -1.49
CA HIS A 84 -6.07 -6.46 -0.75
C HIS A 84 -5.91 -6.10 0.72
N ARG A 85 -7.01 -5.75 1.37
CA ARG A 85 -7.09 -5.49 2.80
C ARG A 85 -8.20 -6.33 3.37
N GLU A 86 -7.90 -7.06 4.41
CA GLU A 86 -8.87 -7.83 5.17
C GLU A 86 -8.87 -7.35 6.61
N LYS A 87 -10.06 -7.14 7.15
CA LYS A 87 -10.21 -6.63 8.50
C LYS A 87 -10.34 -7.78 9.48
N GLY A 88 -9.47 -7.80 10.50
CA GLY A 88 -9.61 -8.59 11.70
C GLY A 88 -10.21 -7.77 12.85
N ASP A 89 -10.31 -8.35 14.06
CA ASP A 89 -10.93 -7.70 15.22
C ASP A 89 -10.25 -6.38 15.63
N ASN A 90 -8.93 -6.36 15.71
CA ASN A 90 -8.12 -5.17 16.06
C ASN A 90 -6.91 -5.02 15.14
N THR A 91 -6.94 -5.65 13.99
CA THR A 91 -5.84 -5.67 13.03
C THR A 91 -6.37 -5.57 11.63
N ILE A 92 -5.52 -5.12 10.72
CA ILE A 92 -5.78 -5.12 9.29
C ILE A 92 -4.71 -5.97 8.65
N ASP A 93 -5.13 -7.04 8.00
CA ASP A 93 -4.25 -7.85 7.18
C ASP A 93 -4.14 -7.20 5.80
N ILE A 94 -2.92 -6.87 5.39
CA ILE A 94 -2.64 -6.27 4.09
C ILE A 94 -1.86 -7.28 3.26
N PHE A 95 -2.36 -7.48 2.05
CA PHE A 95 -1.73 -8.31 1.05
C PHE A 95 -1.31 -7.41 -0.12
N ASN A 96 -0.02 -7.38 -0.42
CA ASN A 96 0.53 -6.56 -1.49
C ASN A 96 1.46 -7.39 -2.36
N GLY A 97 1.39 -7.14 -3.66
CA GLY A 97 2.32 -7.72 -4.62
C GLY A 97 2.53 -6.78 -5.80
N ARG A 98 3.69 -6.87 -6.42
CA ARG A 98 4.06 -6.07 -7.60
C ARG A 98 4.85 -6.92 -8.56
N MET A 99 4.60 -6.69 -9.83
CA MET A 99 5.41 -7.23 -10.93
C MET A 99 5.78 -6.09 -11.86
N GLU A 100 7.06 -5.98 -12.13
CA GLU A 100 7.62 -4.99 -13.05
C GLU A 100 7.98 -5.62 -14.39
N ARG A 101 8.15 -4.78 -15.41
CA ARG A 101 8.69 -5.16 -16.74
C ARG A 101 7.82 -6.17 -17.49
N ILE A 102 6.52 -6.01 -17.45
CA ILE A 102 5.61 -6.76 -18.33
C ILE A 102 5.69 -6.11 -19.72
N ALA A 103 6.16 -6.87 -20.70
CA ALA A 103 6.22 -6.40 -22.08
C ALA A 103 5.12 -7.07 -22.90
N LEU A 104 4.15 -6.29 -23.36
CA LEU A 104 3.08 -6.71 -24.25
C LEU A 104 3.37 -6.17 -25.65
N THR A 105 3.83 -7.03 -26.53
CA THR A 105 4.27 -6.69 -27.88
C THR A 105 3.51 -7.53 -28.92
N GLU A 106 3.72 -7.25 -30.18
CA GLU A 106 3.16 -8.06 -31.29
C GLU A 106 3.56 -9.55 -31.21
N ASN A 107 4.69 -9.85 -30.58
CA ASN A 107 5.18 -11.20 -30.39
C ASN A 107 4.67 -11.87 -29.10
N SER A 108 3.97 -11.12 -28.24
CA SER A 108 3.38 -11.67 -27.02
C SER A 108 2.17 -12.53 -27.37
N LYS A 109 1.96 -13.58 -26.58
CA LYS A 109 0.77 -14.44 -26.74
C LYS A 109 -0.45 -13.70 -26.22
N ASP A 110 -1.55 -13.72 -26.96
CA ASP A 110 -2.81 -13.25 -26.46
C ASP A 110 -3.23 -14.06 -25.21
N GLN A 111 -3.74 -13.35 -24.17
CA GLN A 111 -4.10 -13.95 -22.89
C GLN A 111 -2.91 -14.61 -22.15
N GLU A 112 -1.70 -14.13 -22.36
CA GLU A 112 -0.54 -14.57 -21.58
C GLU A 112 -0.75 -14.27 -20.09
N THR A 113 -0.34 -15.23 -19.25
CA THR A 113 -0.53 -15.12 -17.79
C THR A 113 0.78 -14.77 -17.10
N TYR A 114 0.77 -13.69 -16.36
CA TYR A 114 1.82 -13.23 -15.47
C TYR A 114 1.41 -13.48 -14.03
N THR A 115 2.35 -13.77 -13.13
CA THR A 115 2.03 -14.15 -11.76
C THR A 115 2.59 -13.13 -10.77
N ILE A 116 1.76 -12.70 -9.84
CA ILE A 116 2.13 -11.88 -8.69
C ILE A 116 1.98 -12.72 -7.43
N ASP A 117 3.06 -12.92 -6.70
CA ASP A 117 3.03 -13.50 -5.37
C ASP A 117 2.81 -12.37 -4.36
N LEU A 118 1.75 -12.47 -3.55
CA LEU A 118 1.47 -11.50 -2.52
C LEU A 118 2.35 -11.72 -1.29
N THR A 119 2.71 -10.64 -0.66
CA THR A 119 3.27 -10.63 0.70
C THR A 119 2.21 -10.19 1.69
N HIS A 120 2.25 -10.73 2.89
CA HIS A 120 1.35 -10.38 3.97
C HIS A 120 2.03 -9.45 4.97
N ALA A 121 1.29 -8.44 5.41
CA ALA A 121 1.65 -7.59 6.53
C ALA A 121 0.44 -7.38 7.43
N LYS A 122 0.66 -7.44 8.73
CA LYS A 122 -0.38 -7.20 9.73
C LYS A 122 -0.21 -5.81 10.31
N LEU A 123 -1.20 -4.97 10.17
CA LEU A 123 -1.23 -3.64 10.78
C LEU A 123 -2.11 -3.66 12.02
N GLN A 124 -1.62 -2.99 13.05
CA GLN A 124 -2.42 -2.71 14.23
C GLN A 124 -3.33 -1.51 13.98
N GLN A 125 -4.50 -1.51 14.61
CA GLN A 125 -5.44 -0.39 14.54
C GLN A 125 -4.80 0.89 15.09
N LEU A 126 -4.08 0.78 16.21
CA LEU A 126 -3.38 1.90 16.82
C LEU A 126 -1.88 1.79 16.54
N ILE A 127 -1.30 2.88 16.09
CA ILE A 127 0.15 3.00 15.85
C ILE A 127 0.69 4.25 16.51
N ILE A 128 1.96 4.21 16.89
CA ILE A 128 2.70 5.41 17.26
C ILE A 128 3.08 6.11 15.95
N LYS A 129 2.50 7.29 15.71
CA LYS A 129 2.77 8.09 14.52
C LYS A 129 4.02 8.93 14.67
N GLU A 130 4.22 9.47 15.85
CA GLU A 130 5.31 10.40 16.12
C GLU A 130 5.77 10.30 17.58
N ILE A 131 7.05 10.41 17.79
CA ILE A 131 7.66 10.56 19.11
C ILE A 131 8.53 11.82 19.06
N TYR A 132 8.21 12.79 19.87
CA TYR A 132 9.05 13.97 20.10
C TYR A 132 9.70 13.87 21.46
N TYR A 133 11.02 13.94 21.50
CA TYR A 133 11.79 13.70 22.73
C TYR A 133 12.40 14.97 23.30
N GLY A 134 11.81 16.11 23.07
CA GLY A 134 12.24 17.34 23.73
C GLY A 134 13.26 18.16 22.94
N SER A 135 13.74 19.20 23.55
CA SER A 135 14.67 20.24 23.06
C SER A 135 14.01 21.54 22.60
N CYS A 136 12.74 21.77 22.89
CA CYS A 136 12.17 23.10 22.77
C CYS A 136 12.86 24.08 23.71
N LYS A 137 13.01 25.29 23.24
CA LYS A 137 13.45 26.41 24.08
C LYS A 137 12.26 27.06 24.73
N LYS A 138 12.44 27.48 25.97
CA LYS A 138 11.54 28.39 26.65
C LYS A 138 11.70 29.81 26.10
N ASP A 139 10.79 30.71 26.46
CA ASP A 139 10.83 32.10 26.05
C ASP A 139 12.11 32.81 26.52
N ASP A 140 12.73 32.36 27.62
CA ASP A 140 14.01 32.84 28.14
C ASP A 140 15.25 32.28 27.41
N GLY A 141 15.05 31.46 26.38
CA GLY A 141 16.10 30.82 25.58
C GLY A 141 16.75 29.59 26.22
N THR A 142 16.37 29.22 27.44
CA THR A 142 16.83 28.01 28.11
C THR A 142 16.04 26.78 27.61
N ASN A 143 16.58 25.58 27.75
CA ASN A 143 15.86 24.35 27.41
C ASN A 143 14.93 23.93 28.56
N TYR A 144 13.84 23.23 28.21
CA TYR A 144 13.08 22.49 29.19
C TYR A 144 13.97 21.40 29.81
N ALA A 145 13.67 20.99 31.03
CA ALA A 145 14.31 19.84 31.62
C ALA A 145 13.98 18.59 30.77
N ALA A 146 14.94 17.67 30.68
CA ALA A 146 14.79 16.45 29.88
C ALA A 146 13.45 15.74 30.18
N GLY A 147 12.70 15.44 29.14
CA GLY A 147 11.41 14.75 29.21
C GLY A 147 10.22 15.61 29.63
N LYS A 148 10.38 16.94 29.79
CA LYS A 148 9.27 17.83 30.16
C LYS A 148 8.49 18.39 28.97
N ASP A 149 9.08 18.32 27.79
CA ASP A 149 8.53 18.78 26.51
C ASP A 149 8.40 17.66 25.48
N SER A 150 8.34 16.41 25.95
CA SER A 150 8.20 15.24 25.07
C SER A 150 6.74 14.84 24.92
N TYR A 151 6.39 14.29 23.74
CA TYR A 151 5.09 13.71 23.49
C TYR A 151 5.18 12.47 22.60
N ILE A 152 4.14 11.68 22.66
CA ILE A 152 3.90 10.56 21.76
C ILE A 152 2.55 10.81 21.09
N SER A 153 2.52 10.80 19.77
CA SER A 153 1.28 10.89 18.99
C SER A 153 0.82 9.47 18.62
N ILE A 154 -0.39 9.12 19.06
CA ILE A 154 -1.05 7.86 18.69
C ILE A 154 -1.99 8.16 17.54
N TYR A 155 -1.98 7.28 16.54
CA TYR A 155 -2.80 7.43 15.34
C TYR A 155 -3.66 6.18 15.15
N ASN A 156 -4.96 6.40 14.86
CA ASN A 156 -5.86 5.35 14.43
C ASN A 156 -5.62 5.08 12.94
N ASN A 157 -5.05 3.93 12.65
CA ASN A 157 -4.68 3.51 11.30
C ASN A 157 -5.79 2.70 10.61
N SER A 158 -7.02 2.83 11.08
CA SER A 158 -8.20 2.18 10.51
C SER A 158 -9.27 3.19 10.15
N ASP A 159 -10.27 2.75 9.42
CA ASP A 159 -11.45 3.55 9.04
C ASP A 159 -12.55 3.50 10.13
N GLU A 160 -12.27 2.89 11.27
CA GLU A 160 -13.21 2.75 12.36
C GLU A 160 -12.69 3.39 13.63
N VAL A 161 -13.61 3.79 14.49
CA VAL A 161 -13.27 4.37 15.79
C VAL A 161 -12.49 3.37 16.62
N ALA A 162 -11.32 3.77 17.11
CA ALA A 162 -10.55 3.05 18.11
C ALA A 162 -10.76 3.69 19.46
N TYR A 163 -11.05 2.91 20.49
CA TYR A 163 -11.17 3.42 21.83
C TYR A 163 -9.86 3.24 22.58
N LEU A 164 -9.37 4.30 23.22
CA LEU A 164 -8.11 4.28 23.96
C LEU A 164 -8.27 3.81 25.41
N ASP A 165 -9.49 3.48 25.80
CA ASP A 165 -9.82 3.01 27.16
C ASP A 165 -8.91 1.86 27.57
N SER A 166 -8.33 2.01 28.75
CA SER A 166 -7.35 1.07 29.31
C SER A 166 -6.03 0.92 28.51
N LEU A 167 -5.84 1.67 27.43
CA LEU A 167 -4.56 1.69 26.73
C LEU A 167 -3.47 2.22 27.66
N CYS A 168 -2.40 1.49 27.79
CA CYS A 168 -1.22 1.90 28.55
C CYS A 168 -0.12 2.36 27.61
N VAL A 169 0.48 3.51 27.93
CA VAL A 169 1.66 4.04 27.26
C VAL A 169 2.79 4.12 28.30
N GLY A 170 3.90 3.51 28.01
CA GLY A 170 5.05 3.50 28.90
C GLY A 170 6.37 3.38 28.15
N CYS A 171 7.47 3.70 28.83
CA CYS A 171 8.79 3.49 28.30
C CYS A 171 9.34 2.15 28.82
N ALA A 172 9.73 1.27 27.92
CA ALA A 172 10.49 0.10 28.30
C ALA A 172 11.82 0.56 28.96
N ASN A 173 12.32 -0.25 29.90
CA ASN A 173 13.56 0.07 30.59
C ASN A 173 14.66 0.32 29.55
N PRO A 174 15.23 1.55 29.48
CA PRO A 174 16.25 1.83 28.50
C PRO A 174 17.50 1.04 28.85
N VAL A 175 18.07 0.47 27.84
CA VAL A 175 19.39 -0.10 27.92
C VAL A 175 20.37 1.04 28.13
N THR A 176 21.00 1.10 29.31
CA THR A 176 22.09 2.05 29.51
C THR A 176 23.30 1.55 28.71
N SER A 177 24.09 2.49 28.23
CA SER A 177 25.21 2.28 27.29
C SER A 177 26.28 1.28 27.70
N GLY A 178 26.15 0.63 28.82
CA GLY A 178 27.11 -0.37 29.33
C GLY A 178 26.57 -1.80 29.43
N THR A 179 25.27 -2.02 29.32
CA THR A 179 24.69 -3.35 29.48
C THR A 179 23.53 -3.53 28.50
N PRO A 180 23.74 -4.09 27.31
CA PRO A 180 22.68 -4.38 26.41
C PRO A 180 21.74 -5.42 27.03
N SER A 181 20.56 -5.01 27.42
CA SER A 181 19.47 -5.92 27.72
C SER A 181 18.67 -6.11 26.42
N ASN A 182 18.72 -7.28 25.89
CA ASN A 182 17.98 -7.61 24.66
C ASN A 182 16.53 -8.00 24.99
N PHE A 183 16.14 -7.97 26.26
CA PHE A 183 14.91 -8.56 26.76
C PHE A 183 14.73 -10.02 26.32
N THR A 184 15.85 -10.72 26.21
CA THR A 184 15.92 -12.12 25.81
C THR A 184 16.45 -12.99 26.95
N ASN A 185 15.92 -14.21 27.04
CA ASN A 185 16.39 -15.26 27.86
C ASN A 185 17.73 -15.84 27.31
N PRO A 186 18.48 -16.63 28.07
CA PRO A 186 19.70 -17.27 27.58
C PRO A 186 19.49 -18.21 26.37
N ASP A 187 18.30 -18.70 26.18
CA ASP A 187 17.90 -19.53 25.03
C ASP A 187 17.52 -18.73 23.79
N GLY A 188 17.55 -17.39 23.84
CA GLY A 188 17.20 -16.48 22.76
C GLY A 188 15.71 -16.13 22.68
N SER A 189 14.86 -16.71 23.52
CA SER A 189 13.45 -16.33 23.61
C SER A 189 13.29 -14.95 24.22
N LEU A 190 12.22 -14.23 23.89
CA LEU A 190 11.88 -12.95 24.51
C LEU A 190 11.37 -13.16 25.93
N TRP A 191 11.60 -12.19 26.80
CA TRP A 191 11.01 -12.18 28.13
C TRP A 191 9.49 -12.06 28.03
N ASP A 192 8.78 -12.79 28.87
CA ASP A 192 7.29 -12.70 28.96
C ASP A 192 6.83 -11.32 29.47
N ARG A 193 7.68 -10.61 30.18
CA ARG A 193 7.42 -9.29 30.73
C ARG A 193 8.61 -8.39 30.56
N ILE A 194 8.36 -7.24 29.91
CA ILE A 194 9.37 -6.19 29.76
C ILE A 194 9.17 -5.18 30.90
N PRO A 195 10.20 -4.89 31.71
CA PRO A 195 10.09 -3.89 32.77
C PRO A 195 9.89 -2.50 32.19
N ILE A 196 8.89 -1.78 32.72
CA ILE A 196 8.66 -0.38 32.39
C ILE A 196 9.57 0.48 33.26
N PHE A 197 10.21 1.46 32.65
CA PHE A 197 11.12 2.40 33.33
C PHE A 197 10.39 3.70 33.64
N MET A 198 10.38 4.06 34.91
CA MET A 198 9.94 5.32 35.51
C MET A 198 8.47 5.69 35.33
N MET A 199 7.86 5.58 34.16
CA MET A 199 6.54 6.13 33.90
C MET A 199 5.71 5.24 33.00
N ALA A 200 4.47 4.99 33.42
CA ALA A 200 3.41 4.43 32.60
C ALA A 200 2.16 5.29 32.80
N TRP A 201 1.47 5.56 31.74
CA TRP A 201 0.16 6.21 31.76
C TRP A 201 -0.88 5.25 31.21
N GLN A 202 -2.01 5.25 31.85
CA GLN A 202 -3.17 4.49 31.37
C GLN A 202 -4.32 5.46 31.14
N PHE A 203 -4.95 5.35 29.98
CA PHE A 203 -6.22 6.03 29.75
C PHE A 203 -7.25 5.40 30.68
N PRO A 204 -7.93 6.20 31.54
CA PRO A 204 -9.06 5.68 32.31
C PRO A 204 -10.21 5.35 31.36
N GLY A 205 -11.24 4.71 31.88
CA GLY A 205 -12.42 4.42 31.10
C GLY A 205 -12.82 2.95 31.17
N ASN A 206 -13.97 2.63 30.60
CA ASN A 206 -14.60 1.34 30.67
C ASN A 206 -15.04 0.80 29.32
N GLY A 207 -14.46 1.30 28.23
CA GLY A 207 -14.54 0.72 26.91
C GLY A 207 -14.95 1.63 25.77
N GLN A 208 -15.51 2.82 26.01
CA GLN A 208 -15.98 3.74 24.96
C GLN A 208 -15.85 5.24 25.32
N ASP A 209 -14.99 5.59 26.27
CA ASP A 209 -14.92 6.97 26.77
C ASP A 209 -13.90 7.83 26.01
N TYR A 210 -12.89 7.20 25.36
CA TYR A 210 -11.80 7.89 24.66
C TYR A 210 -11.70 7.44 23.21
N PRO A 211 -12.62 7.92 22.33
CA PRO A 211 -12.59 7.59 20.91
C PRO A 211 -11.43 8.33 20.18
N LEU A 212 -10.78 7.66 19.23
CA LEU A 212 -9.74 8.17 18.35
C LEU A 212 -10.08 7.90 16.89
#